data_92e165171f706db550a7ac583f2750e0
#
_entry.id   92e165171f706db550a7ac583f2750e0
#
_cell.length_a   1.000
_cell.length_b   1.000
_cell.length_c   1.000
_cell.angle_alpha   90.00
_cell.angle_beta   90.00
_cell.angle_gamma   90.00
#
_symmetry.space_group_name_H-M   'P 1'
#
loop_
_entity.id
_entity.type
_entity.pdbx_description
1 polymer ?
#
loop_
_entity_poly.entity_id
_entity_poly.type
_entity_poly.pdbx_seq_one_letter_code
_entity_poly.pdbx_strand_id
1 'polypeptide(L)'
;LTKSANQFPVIGIGASAGGLDAFKKLLKAIPENSGMAFVLVQHVDPSHESLLPELLQKVTAIPVLEITDDIRVEPDHIYIIPSSKMLIVNDGKLELSPRPAKSKTERNLPIDLFFASLAEVHQSHAIGVVLSGTASDGTNGLKAIKDHGGITFAQDEASAAYDGMPNSAINAGVVDFVLPPEQIPQKLLEITSHITGNGGGENIPTQEEDVFKQILLLLRIRKGMDFTYYKQTTIRRRILRRMVLNKNETPAGYLKYLRENKNEQDVLYQDLLIPVTNFFRDPKTFEHLCKTVFPQLIKSKSFNEPIRIWVAGCSTGEEAYSIAICFKEFLSNLTPLLSRGEGAVQIFASDISEPAIAKARSGMYTKADVAMLSPQRLKEFFTKNNGGYQVNKQVRDMCVFAHHNFLKDPPFGKLDFISCRNVLIYMEPYLQKKALTTFHYALNPHGWLLLGKSETVSHVSEL
;
A
#
# COMPACT_ATOMS: atom_id res chain seq x y z
N LEU A 1 0.41 -13.79 -15.32
CA LEU A 1 1.55 -13.16 -15.99
C LEU A 1 2.22 -12.27 -14.94
N THR A 2 3.40 -12.63 -14.47
CA THR A 2 4.24 -11.78 -13.62
C THR A 2 4.64 -10.57 -14.44
N LYS A 3 4.25 -9.37 -14.00
CA LYS A 3 4.70 -8.12 -14.60
C LYS A 3 6.23 -8.08 -14.52
N SER A 4 6.90 -7.83 -15.64
CA SER A 4 8.36 -7.80 -15.74
C SER A 4 8.87 -6.55 -15.02
N ALA A 5 9.46 -6.71 -13.83
CA ALA A 5 10.16 -5.64 -13.13
C ALA A 5 11.56 -5.45 -13.72
N ASN A 6 12.03 -4.21 -13.78
CA ASN A 6 13.42 -3.94 -14.11
C ASN A 6 14.34 -4.50 -12.99
N GLN A 7 15.52 -5.01 -13.36
CA GLN A 7 16.46 -5.60 -12.40
C GLN A 7 17.32 -4.55 -11.67
N PHE A 8 17.03 -3.26 -11.86
CA PHE A 8 17.71 -2.14 -11.24
C PHE A 8 16.72 -1.24 -10.49
N PRO A 9 17.17 -0.45 -9.51
CA PRO A 9 16.32 0.46 -8.76
C PRO A 9 15.74 1.57 -9.65
N VAL A 10 14.42 1.83 -9.48
CA VAL A 10 13.72 2.95 -10.11
C VAL A 10 13.27 3.91 -9.03
N ILE A 11 13.77 5.13 -9.10
CA ILE A 11 13.54 6.20 -8.13
C ILE A 11 12.47 7.14 -8.66
N GLY A 12 11.29 7.08 -8.07
CA GLY A 12 10.24 8.07 -8.30
C GLY A 12 10.45 9.30 -7.44
N ILE A 13 10.47 10.50 -8.03
CA ILE A 13 10.69 11.75 -7.32
C ILE A 13 9.52 12.68 -7.59
N GLY A 14 8.78 13.02 -6.54
CA GLY A 14 7.62 13.90 -6.58
C GLY A 14 7.92 15.29 -5.99
N ALA A 15 7.53 16.35 -6.68
CA ALA A 15 7.65 17.71 -6.20
C ALA A 15 6.53 18.64 -6.71
N SER A 16 6.40 19.81 -6.10
CA SER A 16 5.46 20.86 -6.52
C SER A 16 6.11 22.24 -6.38
N ALA A 17 5.50 23.16 -5.67
CA ALA A 17 6.07 24.50 -5.41
C ALA A 17 7.47 24.39 -4.78
N GLY A 18 8.45 25.11 -5.31
CA GLY A 18 9.86 25.03 -4.87
C GLY A 18 10.61 23.77 -5.37
N GLY A 19 9.94 22.88 -6.13
CA GLY A 19 10.49 21.62 -6.60
C GLY A 19 11.69 21.74 -7.54
N LEU A 20 11.74 22.78 -8.38
CA LEU A 20 12.84 22.98 -9.33
C LEU A 20 14.21 23.08 -8.62
N ASP A 21 14.29 23.87 -7.56
CA ASP A 21 15.54 24.04 -6.81
C ASP A 21 15.91 22.78 -6.06
N ALA A 22 14.94 22.06 -5.51
CA ALA A 22 15.15 20.78 -4.87
C ALA A 22 15.63 19.71 -5.88
N PHE A 23 15.03 19.64 -7.08
CA PHE A 23 15.52 18.78 -8.16
C PHE A 23 16.96 19.09 -8.55
N LYS A 24 17.31 20.37 -8.76
CA LYS A 24 18.68 20.77 -9.12
C LYS A 24 19.70 20.35 -8.08
N LYS A 25 19.40 20.53 -6.79
CA LYS A 25 20.29 20.11 -5.69
C LYS A 25 20.47 18.60 -5.68
N LEU A 26 19.39 17.85 -5.80
CA LEU A 26 19.42 16.39 -5.82
C LEU A 26 20.18 15.87 -7.04
N LEU A 27 19.83 16.31 -8.25
CA LEU A 27 20.43 15.80 -9.50
C LEU A 27 21.91 16.11 -9.62
N LYS A 28 22.37 17.28 -9.12
CA LYS A 28 23.80 17.65 -9.10
C LYS A 28 24.65 16.70 -8.26
N ALA A 29 24.06 16.04 -7.27
CA ALA A 29 24.75 15.12 -6.37
C ALA A 29 24.70 13.66 -6.83
N ILE A 30 23.98 13.33 -7.92
CA ILE A 30 23.91 11.97 -8.48
C ILE A 30 25.15 11.73 -9.37
N PRO A 31 25.92 10.66 -9.16
CA PRO A 31 27.01 10.29 -10.07
C PRO A 31 26.48 9.74 -11.40
N GLU A 32 27.26 9.91 -12.48
CA GLU A 32 26.90 9.53 -13.84
C GLU A 32 26.54 8.04 -14.00
N ASN A 33 27.25 7.17 -13.29
CA ASN A 33 27.11 5.71 -13.35
C ASN A 33 26.52 5.21 -12.03
N SER A 34 25.30 5.63 -11.73
CA SER A 34 24.61 5.24 -10.48
C SER A 34 23.97 3.85 -10.54
N GLY A 35 23.75 3.33 -11.76
CA GLY A 35 23.00 2.09 -12.00
C GLY A 35 21.50 2.21 -11.70
N MET A 36 20.99 3.42 -11.48
CA MET A 36 19.60 3.71 -11.11
C MET A 36 18.90 4.51 -12.21
N ALA A 37 17.58 4.40 -12.28
CA ALA A 37 16.76 5.27 -13.11
C ALA A 37 15.94 6.24 -12.25
N PHE A 38 15.76 7.46 -12.73
CA PHE A 38 15.08 8.52 -12.01
C PHE A 38 13.86 8.99 -12.81
N VAL A 39 12.68 9.01 -12.18
CA VAL A 39 11.44 9.47 -12.80
C VAL A 39 10.88 10.61 -12.00
N LEU A 40 10.84 11.81 -12.59
CA LEU A 40 10.42 13.05 -11.95
C LEU A 40 8.97 13.36 -12.30
N VAL A 41 8.14 13.51 -11.29
CA VAL A 41 6.74 13.93 -11.39
C VAL A 41 6.56 15.25 -10.68
N GLN A 42 6.21 16.31 -11.44
CA GLN A 42 5.98 17.64 -10.91
C GLN A 42 4.57 18.13 -11.24
N HIS A 43 3.97 18.82 -10.28
CA HIS A 43 2.76 19.61 -10.52
C HIS A 43 3.11 20.86 -11.34
N VAL A 44 2.92 20.82 -12.65
CA VAL A 44 3.11 21.96 -13.55
C VAL A 44 1.74 22.40 -14.09
N ASP A 45 1.59 23.70 -14.34
CA ASP A 45 0.41 24.22 -15.03
C ASP A 45 0.40 23.72 -16.48
N PRO A 46 -0.66 23.08 -16.95
CA PRO A 46 -0.72 22.50 -18.29
C PRO A 46 -0.74 23.54 -19.42
N SER A 47 -0.87 24.83 -19.10
CA SER A 47 -0.96 25.92 -20.10
C SER A 47 0.38 26.33 -20.73
N HIS A 48 1.52 25.83 -20.23
CA HIS A 48 2.85 26.18 -20.73
C HIS A 48 3.68 24.94 -21.04
N GLU A 49 4.44 24.97 -22.14
CA GLU A 49 5.50 23.99 -22.39
C GLU A 49 6.53 24.06 -21.28
N SER A 50 6.94 22.92 -20.76
CA SER A 50 7.86 22.86 -19.63
C SER A 50 9.31 22.93 -20.13
N LEU A 51 10.01 23.99 -19.78
CA LEU A 51 11.48 24.09 -19.95
C LEU A 51 12.28 23.24 -18.94
N LEU A 52 11.59 22.42 -18.16
CA LEU A 52 12.18 21.64 -17.07
C LEU A 52 13.30 20.70 -17.55
N PRO A 53 13.13 19.93 -18.65
CA PRO A 53 14.20 19.06 -19.14
C PRO A 53 15.48 19.84 -19.45
N GLU A 54 15.39 20.95 -20.18
CA GLU A 54 16.54 21.79 -20.55
C GLU A 54 17.22 22.42 -19.33
N LEU A 55 16.44 22.84 -18.33
CA LEU A 55 16.97 23.44 -17.10
C LEU A 55 17.68 22.40 -16.23
N LEU A 56 17.17 21.18 -16.20
CA LEU A 56 17.80 20.10 -15.42
C LEU A 56 19.01 19.49 -16.13
N GLN A 57 19.00 19.39 -17.47
CA GLN A 57 20.16 18.90 -18.23
C GLN A 57 21.40 19.77 -17.99
N LYS A 58 21.25 21.06 -17.67
CA LYS A 58 22.40 21.95 -17.38
C LYS A 58 23.10 21.66 -16.05
N VAL A 59 22.49 20.88 -15.16
CA VAL A 59 23.04 20.63 -13.80
C VAL A 59 23.51 19.19 -13.58
N THR A 60 23.29 18.29 -14.56
CA THR A 60 23.72 16.90 -14.50
C THR A 60 24.26 16.44 -15.85
N ALA A 61 25.19 15.49 -15.84
CA ALA A 61 25.69 14.83 -17.04
C ALA A 61 24.79 13.64 -17.46
N ILE A 62 23.93 13.16 -16.58
CA ILE A 62 22.99 12.09 -16.87
C ILE A 62 21.95 12.58 -17.90
N PRO A 63 21.63 11.78 -18.95
CA PRO A 63 20.61 12.15 -19.93
C PRO A 63 19.26 12.46 -19.30
N VAL A 64 18.69 13.63 -19.62
CA VAL A 64 17.37 14.07 -19.15
C VAL A 64 16.40 14.03 -20.31
N LEU A 65 15.39 13.17 -20.21
CA LEU A 65 14.43 12.90 -21.27
C LEU A 65 13.01 13.28 -20.84
N GLU A 66 12.25 13.93 -21.70
CA GLU A 66 10.81 14.02 -21.52
C GLU A 66 10.17 12.69 -21.91
N ILE A 67 9.27 12.18 -21.08
CA ILE A 67 8.62 10.88 -21.28
C ILE A 67 7.71 10.95 -22.51
N THR A 68 7.97 10.05 -23.46
CA THR A 68 7.03 9.68 -24.52
C THR A 68 6.24 8.45 -24.11
N ASP A 69 5.08 8.22 -24.73
CA ASP A 69 4.24 7.08 -24.38
C ASP A 69 4.94 5.74 -24.67
N ASP A 70 4.75 4.76 -23.74
CA ASP A 70 5.30 3.39 -23.83
C ASP A 70 6.85 3.29 -23.81
N ILE A 71 7.53 4.25 -23.17
CA ILE A 71 9.00 4.23 -23.05
C ILE A 71 9.45 3.20 -22.00
N ARG A 72 10.44 2.38 -22.34
CA ARG A 72 11.09 1.48 -21.39
C ARG A 72 12.11 2.25 -20.56
N VAL A 73 12.08 2.03 -19.25
CA VAL A 73 13.03 2.64 -18.32
C VAL A 73 14.40 1.99 -18.46
N GLU A 74 15.46 2.80 -18.57
CA GLU A 74 16.86 2.38 -18.62
C GLU A 74 17.64 2.97 -17.44
N PRO A 75 18.68 2.28 -16.91
CA PRO A 75 19.50 2.83 -15.84
C PRO A 75 20.27 4.05 -16.32
N ASP A 76 20.72 4.88 -15.38
CA ASP A 76 21.47 6.12 -15.63
C ASP A 76 20.78 7.12 -16.55
N HIS A 77 19.42 7.17 -16.45
CA HIS A 77 18.58 8.12 -17.16
C HIS A 77 17.62 8.83 -16.20
N ILE A 78 17.30 10.07 -16.54
CA ILE A 78 16.30 10.89 -15.85
C ILE A 78 15.13 11.12 -16.78
N TYR A 79 13.94 10.72 -16.35
CA TYR A 79 12.69 10.82 -17.09
C TYR A 79 11.79 11.88 -16.45
N ILE A 80 11.21 12.79 -17.24
CA ILE A 80 10.35 13.88 -16.77
C ILE A 80 8.97 13.73 -17.39
N ILE A 81 7.93 13.80 -16.55
CA ILE A 81 6.54 13.75 -17.01
C ILE A 81 6.17 15.04 -17.78
N PRO A 82 5.50 14.93 -18.96
CA PRO A 82 4.90 16.11 -19.62
C PRO A 82 3.82 16.76 -18.76
N SER A 83 3.71 18.09 -18.81
CA SER A 83 2.83 18.90 -17.95
C SER A 83 1.34 18.54 -17.99
N SER A 84 0.85 18.07 -19.14
CA SER A 84 -0.57 17.77 -19.39
C SER A 84 -0.95 16.31 -19.20
N LYS A 85 -0.04 15.46 -18.71
CA LYS A 85 -0.23 13.99 -18.64
C LYS A 85 -0.27 13.48 -17.21
N MET A 86 -0.83 12.30 -17.06
CA MET A 86 -0.68 11.42 -15.90
C MET A 86 0.25 10.27 -16.30
N LEU A 87 0.98 9.76 -15.33
CA LEU A 87 1.98 8.71 -15.53
C LEU A 87 1.66 7.48 -14.70
N ILE A 88 1.78 6.32 -15.30
CA ILE A 88 1.81 5.04 -14.60
C ILE A 88 2.96 4.18 -15.12
N VAL A 89 3.38 3.24 -14.28
CA VAL A 89 4.29 2.16 -14.70
C VAL A 89 3.47 0.92 -14.99
N ASN A 90 3.70 0.33 -16.15
CA ASN A 90 3.09 -0.94 -16.53
C ASN A 90 4.13 -1.82 -17.23
N ASP A 91 4.34 -3.04 -16.75
CA ASP A 91 5.32 -4.00 -17.30
C ASP A 91 6.75 -3.43 -17.52
N GLY A 92 7.21 -2.57 -16.59
CA GLY A 92 8.53 -1.92 -16.67
C GLY A 92 8.63 -0.79 -17.69
N LYS A 93 7.51 -0.33 -18.25
CA LYS A 93 7.39 0.80 -19.16
C LYS A 93 6.63 1.96 -18.53
N LEU A 94 6.91 3.17 -18.99
CA LEU A 94 6.22 4.38 -18.60
C LEU A 94 5.09 4.66 -19.59
N GLU A 95 3.86 4.61 -19.10
CA GLU A 95 2.66 4.87 -19.90
C GLU A 95 2.01 6.21 -19.52
N LEU A 96 1.70 7.00 -20.53
CA LEU A 96 1.08 8.31 -20.36
C LEU A 96 -0.43 8.23 -20.64
N SER A 97 -1.21 8.92 -19.82
CA SER A 97 -2.63 9.13 -20.07
C SER A 97 -2.98 10.62 -19.99
N PRO A 98 -4.04 11.06 -20.69
CA PRO A 98 -4.50 12.44 -20.56
C PRO A 98 -4.83 12.77 -19.11
N ARG A 99 -4.45 13.96 -18.68
CA ARG A 99 -4.84 14.45 -17.36
C ARG A 99 -6.37 14.70 -17.35
N PRO A 100 -7.13 14.13 -16.41
CA PRO A 100 -8.56 14.40 -16.32
C PRO A 100 -8.83 15.90 -16.20
N ALA A 101 -9.86 16.39 -16.87
CA ALA A 101 -10.31 17.76 -16.71
C ALA A 101 -10.60 18.04 -15.22
N LYS A 102 -10.23 19.24 -14.73
CA LYS A 102 -10.46 19.64 -13.34
C LYS A 102 -11.95 19.47 -12.99
N SER A 103 -12.29 18.38 -12.32
CA SER A 103 -13.58 18.21 -11.67
C SER A 103 -13.57 18.94 -10.34
N LYS A 104 -14.69 19.56 -9.95
CA LYS A 104 -14.82 20.18 -8.62
C LYS A 104 -14.74 19.15 -7.49
N THR A 105 -14.85 17.85 -7.82
CA THR A 105 -14.96 16.75 -6.88
C THR A 105 -13.74 15.82 -6.83
N GLU A 106 -12.91 15.78 -7.87
CA GLU A 106 -11.74 14.89 -7.93
C GLU A 106 -10.45 15.69 -7.92
N ARG A 107 -9.56 15.38 -6.99
CA ARG A 107 -8.20 15.90 -6.96
C ARG A 107 -7.31 15.03 -7.81
N ASN A 108 -6.69 15.62 -8.81
CA ASN A 108 -5.61 14.97 -9.53
C ASN A 108 -4.39 14.87 -8.61
N LEU A 109 -3.98 13.66 -8.25
CA LEU A 109 -2.82 13.35 -7.42
C LEU A 109 -1.82 12.54 -8.27
N PRO A 110 -1.10 13.19 -9.19
CA PRO A 110 -0.23 12.50 -10.14
C PRO A 110 0.94 11.78 -9.48
N ILE A 111 1.46 12.29 -8.36
CA ILE A 111 2.56 11.69 -7.63
C ILE A 111 2.08 10.41 -6.94
N ASP A 112 0.94 10.44 -6.25
CA ASP A 112 0.35 9.26 -5.62
C ASP A 112 0.05 8.16 -6.65
N LEU A 113 -0.52 8.53 -7.81
CA LEU A 113 -0.84 7.57 -8.88
C LEU A 113 0.42 6.89 -9.42
N PHE A 114 1.44 7.69 -9.73
CA PHE A 114 2.71 7.17 -10.23
C PHE A 114 3.40 6.28 -9.20
N PHE A 115 3.55 6.72 -7.97
CA PHE A 115 4.21 5.95 -6.91
C PHE A 115 3.46 4.64 -6.60
N ALA A 116 2.14 4.64 -6.64
CA ALA A 116 1.36 3.42 -6.44
C ALA A 116 1.61 2.39 -7.57
N SER A 117 1.65 2.82 -8.82
CA SER A 117 1.97 1.95 -9.96
C SER A 117 3.43 1.48 -9.93
N LEU A 118 4.36 2.36 -9.55
CA LEU A 118 5.77 2.04 -9.37
C LEU A 118 5.95 0.94 -8.30
N ALA A 119 5.25 1.09 -7.16
CA ALA A 119 5.27 0.10 -6.09
C ALA A 119 4.73 -1.26 -6.53
N GLU A 120 3.63 -1.28 -7.29
CA GLU A 120 3.03 -2.52 -7.78
C GLU A 120 3.95 -3.29 -8.73
N VAL A 121 4.66 -2.58 -9.62
CA VAL A 121 5.52 -3.20 -10.65
C VAL A 121 6.90 -3.53 -10.09
N HIS A 122 7.56 -2.57 -9.44
CA HIS A 122 8.97 -2.72 -9.01
C HIS A 122 9.13 -3.26 -7.59
N GLN A 123 8.07 -3.32 -6.79
CA GLN A 123 8.08 -3.94 -5.46
C GLN A 123 9.21 -3.36 -4.57
N SER A 124 10.14 -4.20 -4.12
CA SER A 124 11.27 -3.81 -3.28
C SER A 124 12.33 -2.95 -4.00
N HIS A 125 12.31 -2.88 -5.33
CA HIS A 125 13.20 -2.01 -6.12
C HIS A 125 12.61 -0.62 -6.34
N ALA A 126 11.35 -0.40 -5.92
CA ALA A 126 10.72 0.91 -5.95
C ALA A 126 11.29 1.79 -4.84
N ILE A 127 11.75 2.98 -5.19
CA ILE A 127 12.17 4.00 -4.21
C ILE A 127 11.36 5.27 -4.48
N GLY A 128 10.79 5.84 -3.42
CA GLY A 128 10.01 7.08 -3.52
C GLY A 128 10.65 8.22 -2.77
N VAL A 129 10.72 9.37 -3.40
CA VAL A 129 11.25 10.62 -2.82
C VAL A 129 10.21 11.71 -2.97
N VAL A 130 9.80 12.33 -1.87
CA VAL A 130 8.95 13.52 -1.86
C VAL A 130 9.76 14.74 -1.47
N LEU A 131 9.82 15.71 -2.39
CA LEU A 131 10.53 16.98 -2.20
C LEU A 131 9.53 18.12 -1.93
N SER A 132 10.06 19.36 -1.90
CA SER A 132 9.31 20.59 -1.66
C SER A 132 8.00 20.64 -2.46
N GLY A 133 6.91 20.97 -1.78
CA GLY A 133 5.58 21.10 -2.37
C GLY A 133 4.50 21.41 -1.35
N THR A 134 3.38 21.94 -1.84
CA THR A 134 2.19 22.21 -1.03
C THR A 134 1.23 21.01 -1.01
N ALA A 135 0.38 20.92 0.01
CA ALA A 135 -0.62 19.86 0.21
C ALA A 135 -0.02 18.49 0.61
N SER A 136 -0.50 17.38 0.03
CA SER A 136 -0.21 16.02 0.53
C SER A 136 -0.04 14.97 -0.57
N ASP A 137 0.09 15.38 -1.85
CA ASP A 137 0.33 14.43 -2.94
C ASP A 137 1.68 13.73 -2.75
N GLY A 138 1.74 12.44 -3.05
CA GLY A 138 2.90 11.58 -2.80
C GLY A 138 2.86 10.84 -1.45
N THR A 139 2.03 11.26 -0.49
CA THR A 139 1.94 10.60 0.83
C THR A 139 1.40 9.16 0.72
N ASN A 140 0.29 8.97 -0.02
CA ASN A 140 -0.28 7.64 -0.24
C ASN A 140 0.58 6.80 -1.19
N GLY A 141 1.23 7.44 -2.14
CA GLY A 141 2.18 6.80 -3.02
C GLY A 141 3.42 6.28 -2.26
N LEU A 142 4.01 7.06 -1.35
CA LEU A 142 5.09 6.59 -0.47
C LEU A 142 4.62 5.45 0.43
N LYS A 143 3.39 5.53 0.95
CA LYS A 143 2.80 4.41 1.69
C LYS A 143 2.76 3.14 0.84
N ALA A 144 2.31 3.22 -0.41
CA ALA A 144 2.28 2.09 -1.31
C ALA A 144 3.69 1.51 -1.57
N ILE A 145 4.70 2.37 -1.78
CA ILE A 145 6.10 1.94 -1.94
C ILE A 145 6.59 1.20 -0.68
N LYS A 146 6.41 1.78 0.50
CA LYS A 146 6.78 1.16 1.78
C LYS A 146 6.07 -0.18 1.98
N ASP A 147 4.79 -0.22 1.68
CA ASP A 147 3.93 -1.40 1.81
C ASP A 147 4.36 -2.55 0.87
N HIS A 148 4.93 -2.23 -0.29
CA HIS A 148 5.51 -3.22 -1.21
C HIS A 148 6.98 -3.57 -0.92
N GLY A 149 7.54 -3.05 0.18
CA GLY A 149 8.91 -3.36 0.62
C GLY A 149 9.97 -2.46 0.01
N GLY A 150 9.57 -1.40 -0.67
CA GLY A 150 10.46 -0.34 -1.16
C GLY A 150 10.88 0.62 -0.05
N ILE A 151 11.71 1.60 -0.39
CA ILE A 151 12.29 2.58 0.54
C ILE A 151 11.79 3.98 0.21
N THR A 152 11.58 4.79 1.25
CA THR A 152 10.94 6.08 1.11
C THR A 152 11.74 7.21 1.73
N PHE A 153 11.78 8.34 1.03
CA PHE A 153 12.48 9.54 1.43
C PHE A 153 11.56 10.75 1.43
N ALA A 154 11.81 11.68 2.33
CA ALA A 154 11.24 13.02 2.28
C ALA A 154 12.36 14.07 2.45
N GLN A 155 12.20 15.20 1.79
CA GLN A 155 13.02 16.37 2.05
C GLN A 155 12.79 16.86 3.48
N ASP A 156 13.85 17.27 4.15
CA ASP A 156 13.76 17.88 5.48
C ASP A 156 13.10 19.27 5.44
N GLU A 157 12.46 19.64 6.54
CA GLU A 157 11.75 20.92 6.66
C GLU A 157 12.68 22.12 6.46
N ALA A 158 13.91 22.06 7.00
CA ALA A 158 14.85 23.17 6.96
C ALA A 158 15.30 23.54 5.54
N SER A 159 15.39 22.57 4.62
CA SER A 159 15.81 22.79 3.24
C SER A 159 14.64 22.99 2.26
N ALA A 160 13.41 22.68 2.68
CA ALA A 160 12.22 22.77 1.84
C ALA A 160 11.69 24.20 1.74
N ALA A 161 11.56 24.74 0.52
CA ALA A 161 10.90 26.03 0.31
C ALA A 161 9.40 25.98 0.69
N TYR A 162 8.77 24.82 0.49
CA TYR A 162 7.41 24.49 0.90
C TYR A 162 7.41 23.10 1.49
N ASP A 163 7.15 22.97 2.76
CA ASP A 163 7.26 21.73 3.55
C ASP A 163 5.98 20.88 3.61
N GLY A 164 4.88 21.36 2.99
CA GLY A 164 3.57 20.73 3.09
C GLY A 164 3.54 19.26 2.65
N MET A 165 4.14 18.92 1.50
CA MET A 165 4.20 17.54 1.01
C MET A 165 5.15 16.65 1.85
N PRO A 166 6.42 17.07 2.13
CA PRO A 166 7.29 16.34 3.02
C PRO A 166 6.69 16.09 4.40
N ASN A 167 6.17 17.13 5.05
CA ASN A 167 5.58 17.01 6.40
C ASN A 167 4.32 16.15 6.41
N SER A 168 3.50 16.19 5.35
CA SER A 168 2.36 15.27 5.23
C SER A 168 2.82 13.79 5.26
N ALA A 169 3.87 13.46 4.51
CA ALA A 169 4.42 12.11 4.44
C ALA A 169 5.10 11.68 5.75
N ILE A 170 5.87 12.59 6.38
CA ILE A 170 6.53 12.34 7.67
C ILE A 170 5.49 12.09 8.76
N ASN A 171 4.47 12.94 8.87
CA ASN A 171 3.42 12.82 9.88
C ASN A 171 2.53 11.57 9.67
N ALA A 172 2.42 11.10 8.44
CA ALA A 172 1.76 9.83 8.13
C ALA A 172 2.58 8.58 8.52
N GLY A 173 3.86 8.75 8.94
CA GLY A 173 4.75 7.65 9.31
C GLY A 173 5.19 6.77 8.12
N VAL A 174 5.09 7.29 6.90
CA VAL A 174 5.41 6.54 5.68
C VAL A 174 6.82 6.78 5.14
N VAL A 175 7.60 7.63 5.80
CA VAL A 175 8.96 8.01 5.41
C VAL A 175 9.99 7.22 6.20
N ASP A 176 11.01 6.68 5.53
CA ASP A 176 12.13 5.96 6.16
C ASP A 176 13.32 6.90 6.43
N PHE A 177 13.58 7.87 5.55
CA PHE A 177 14.68 8.82 5.68
C PHE A 177 14.22 10.24 5.40
N VAL A 178 14.59 11.16 6.29
CA VAL A 178 14.35 12.61 6.13
C VAL A 178 15.71 13.28 5.95
N LEU A 179 15.97 13.85 4.77
CA LEU A 179 17.30 14.38 4.39
C LEU A 179 17.14 15.61 3.49
N PRO A 180 18.13 16.53 3.50
CA PRO A 180 18.21 17.56 2.46
C PRO A 180 18.47 16.93 1.08
N PRO A 181 17.99 17.55 -0.02
CA PRO A 181 18.02 16.96 -1.36
C PRO A 181 19.41 16.50 -1.81
N GLU A 182 20.45 17.25 -1.49
CA GLU A 182 21.84 16.96 -1.83
C GLU A 182 22.44 15.75 -1.12
N GLN A 183 21.86 15.31 -0.01
CA GLN A 183 22.31 14.12 0.73
C GLN A 183 21.54 12.84 0.33
N ILE A 184 20.39 12.97 -0.31
CA ILE A 184 19.60 11.82 -0.74
C ILE A 184 20.38 10.91 -1.71
N PRO A 185 21.10 11.41 -2.74
CA PRO A 185 21.81 10.55 -3.67
C PRO A 185 22.89 9.68 -3.02
N GLN A 186 23.64 10.20 -2.07
CA GLN A 186 24.63 9.39 -1.34
C GLN A 186 23.95 8.26 -0.57
N LYS A 187 22.82 8.55 0.07
CA LYS A 187 22.04 7.53 0.80
C LYS A 187 21.41 6.50 -0.14
N LEU A 188 20.97 6.90 -1.34
CA LEU A 188 20.51 5.99 -2.38
C LEU A 188 21.61 5.02 -2.81
N LEU A 189 22.83 5.50 -3.04
CA LEU A 189 23.98 4.65 -3.41
C LEU A 189 24.33 3.63 -2.31
N GLU A 190 24.36 4.05 -1.04
CA GLU A 190 24.56 3.13 0.09
C GLU A 190 23.51 2.00 0.08
N ILE A 191 22.23 2.35 -0.12
CA ILE A 191 21.13 1.41 -0.11
C ILE A 191 21.15 0.48 -1.33
N THR A 192 21.37 1.03 -2.52
CA THR A 192 21.32 0.25 -3.76
C THR A 192 22.51 -0.70 -3.90
N SER A 193 23.69 -0.36 -3.36
CA SER A 193 24.82 -1.29 -3.30
C SER A 193 24.51 -2.56 -2.50
N HIS A 194 23.68 -2.46 -1.45
CA HIS A 194 23.23 -3.60 -0.68
C HIS A 194 22.13 -4.41 -1.41
N ILE A 195 21.29 -3.75 -2.21
CA ILE A 195 20.22 -4.41 -2.96
C ILE A 195 20.76 -5.14 -4.18
N THR A 196 21.71 -4.54 -4.91
CA THR A 196 22.30 -5.09 -6.14
C THR A 196 23.46 -6.04 -5.88
N GLY A 197 24.21 -5.85 -4.80
CA GLY A 197 25.33 -6.71 -4.39
C GLY A 197 24.92 -8.09 -3.88
N ASN A 198 23.72 -8.21 -3.33
CA ASN A 198 23.10 -9.49 -2.96
C ASN A 198 22.12 -9.92 -4.06
N GLY A 199 22.67 -10.27 -5.23
CA GLY A 199 21.91 -10.60 -6.43
C GLY A 199 20.59 -11.31 -6.15
N GLY A 200 19.49 -10.75 -6.67
CA GLY A 200 18.15 -11.35 -6.67
C GLY A 200 18.06 -12.64 -7.50
N GLY A 201 19.05 -13.51 -7.40
CA GLY A 201 19.13 -14.81 -8.06
C GLY A 201 18.81 -15.93 -7.08
N GLU A 202 18.15 -16.96 -7.58
CA GLU A 202 17.64 -18.15 -6.86
C GLU A 202 18.70 -19.01 -6.17
N ASN A 203 19.97 -18.63 -6.15
CA ASN A 203 21.08 -19.35 -5.51
C ASN A 203 21.67 -18.56 -4.33
N ILE A 204 20.96 -18.54 -3.22
CA ILE A 204 21.51 -18.06 -1.95
C ILE A 204 22.38 -19.19 -1.35
N PRO A 205 23.58 -18.89 -0.81
CA PRO A 205 24.39 -19.87 -0.10
C PRO A 205 23.57 -20.51 1.02
N THR A 206 23.67 -21.81 1.18
CA THR A 206 22.91 -22.62 2.16
C THR A 206 23.01 -22.05 3.59
N GLN A 207 24.14 -21.45 3.94
CA GLN A 207 24.36 -20.81 5.25
C GLN A 207 23.48 -19.56 5.48
N GLU A 208 23.23 -18.74 4.46
CA GLU A 208 22.35 -17.58 4.62
C GLU A 208 20.89 -17.99 4.75
N GLU A 209 20.47 -19.04 4.05
CA GLU A 209 19.12 -19.59 4.17
C GLU A 209 18.81 -20.05 5.59
N ASP A 210 19.77 -20.67 6.27
CA ASP A 210 19.60 -21.09 7.65
C ASP A 210 19.50 -19.91 8.62
N VAL A 211 20.20 -18.80 8.33
CA VAL A 211 20.06 -17.57 9.12
C VAL A 211 18.66 -16.94 8.97
N PHE A 212 18.11 -16.88 7.76
CA PHE A 212 16.73 -16.41 7.57
C PHE A 212 15.72 -17.29 8.33
N LYS A 213 15.88 -18.62 8.31
CA LYS A 213 15.05 -19.54 9.12
C LYS A 213 15.14 -19.25 10.62
N GLN A 214 16.36 -18.94 11.12
CA GLN A 214 16.55 -18.57 12.53
C GLN A 214 15.89 -17.22 12.88
N ILE A 215 15.89 -16.24 11.99
CA ILE A 215 15.15 -14.98 12.17
C ILE A 215 13.64 -15.25 12.31
N LEU A 216 13.08 -16.07 11.41
CA LEU A 216 11.66 -16.43 11.47
C LEU A 216 11.31 -17.25 12.73
N LEU A 217 12.19 -18.15 13.14
CA LEU A 217 12.02 -18.92 14.38
C LEU A 217 12.02 -18.01 15.61
N LEU A 218 12.90 -17.01 15.65
CA LEU A 218 12.95 -16.02 16.74
C LEU A 218 11.62 -15.26 16.85
N LEU A 219 11.05 -14.82 15.73
CA LEU A 219 9.74 -14.14 15.69
C LEU A 219 8.61 -15.10 16.09
N ARG A 220 8.65 -16.36 15.63
CA ARG A 220 7.65 -17.38 16.00
C ARG A 220 7.61 -17.62 17.50
N ILE A 221 8.78 -17.76 18.15
CA ILE A 221 8.89 -17.97 19.60
C ILE A 221 8.30 -16.78 20.36
N ARG A 222 8.59 -15.55 19.90
CA ARG A 222 8.16 -14.34 20.59
C ARG A 222 6.70 -13.97 20.33
N LYS A 223 6.23 -14.09 19.10
CA LYS A 223 4.92 -13.58 18.64
C LYS A 223 3.90 -14.69 18.36
N GLY A 224 4.30 -15.95 18.43
CA GLY A 224 3.42 -17.09 18.15
C GLY A 224 3.03 -17.25 16.68
N MET A 225 3.53 -16.39 15.79
CA MET A 225 3.22 -16.43 14.36
C MET A 225 4.30 -17.13 13.57
N ASP A 226 3.90 -18.09 12.74
CA ASP A 226 4.79 -18.87 11.89
C ASP A 226 4.73 -18.34 10.45
N PHE A 227 5.82 -17.75 9.99
CA PHE A 227 5.97 -17.22 8.62
C PHE A 227 6.61 -18.22 7.65
N THR A 228 6.86 -19.47 8.07
CA THR A 228 7.53 -20.49 7.25
C THR A 228 6.78 -20.78 5.94
N TYR A 229 5.45 -20.75 6.00
CA TYR A 229 4.57 -21.00 4.84
C TYR A 229 4.04 -19.73 4.17
N TYR A 230 4.71 -18.61 4.43
CA TYR A 230 4.50 -17.38 3.66
C TYR A 230 5.49 -17.34 2.50
N LYS A 231 5.15 -16.63 1.41
CA LYS A 231 6.04 -16.51 0.25
C LYS A 231 7.39 -15.96 0.66
N GLN A 232 8.41 -16.82 0.59
CA GLN A 232 9.75 -16.53 1.09
C GLN A 232 10.37 -15.29 0.42
N THR A 233 10.08 -15.06 -0.86
CA THR A 233 10.53 -13.86 -1.57
C THR A 233 10.02 -12.57 -0.91
N THR A 234 8.76 -12.54 -0.47
CA THR A 234 8.17 -11.39 0.24
C THR A 234 8.79 -11.20 1.61
N ILE A 235 8.94 -12.28 2.37
CA ILE A 235 9.51 -12.25 3.72
C ILE A 235 10.97 -11.76 3.68
N ARG A 236 11.80 -12.33 2.79
CA ARG A 236 13.21 -11.96 2.64
C ARG A 236 13.39 -10.48 2.28
N ARG A 237 12.60 -9.95 1.34
CA ARG A 237 12.64 -8.53 0.96
C ARG A 237 12.43 -7.61 2.17
N ARG A 238 11.50 -7.94 3.06
CA ARG A 238 11.23 -7.13 4.24
C ARG A 238 12.33 -7.25 5.29
N ILE A 239 12.91 -8.43 5.46
CA ILE A 239 14.08 -8.61 6.31
C ILE A 239 15.25 -7.80 5.76
N LEU A 240 15.56 -7.89 4.46
CA LEU A 240 16.61 -7.12 3.81
C LEU A 240 16.38 -5.60 3.96
N ARG A 241 15.14 -5.14 3.75
CA ARG A 241 14.79 -3.74 4.01
C ARG A 241 15.12 -3.33 5.45
N ARG A 242 14.77 -4.15 6.44
CA ARG A 242 15.09 -3.84 7.86
C ARG A 242 16.59 -3.86 8.13
N MET A 243 17.34 -4.76 7.49
CA MET A 243 18.80 -4.78 7.58
C MET A 243 19.39 -3.46 7.09
N VAL A 244 18.94 -2.96 5.95
CA VAL A 244 19.40 -1.66 5.40
C VAL A 244 19.06 -0.51 6.37
N LEU A 245 17.85 -0.45 6.89
CA LEU A 245 17.40 0.59 7.83
C LEU A 245 18.23 0.59 9.13
N ASN A 246 18.68 -0.57 9.57
CA ASN A 246 19.48 -0.75 10.78
C ASN A 246 20.99 -0.84 10.51
N LYS A 247 21.44 -0.54 9.28
CA LYS A 247 22.88 -0.57 8.87
C LYS A 247 23.55 -1.92 9.13
N ASN A 248 22.83 -3.02 8.92
CA ASN A 248 23.37 -4.38 9.02
C ASN A 248 23.68 -4.90 7.62
N GLU A 249 24.94 -5.20 7.34
CA GLU A 249 25.38 -5.64 6.02
C GLU A 249 25.09 -7.12 5.74
N THR A 250 25.00 -7.94 6.77
CA THR A 250 24.81 -9.38 6.64
C THR A 250 23.59 -9.89 7.42
N PRO A 251 22.90 -10.95 6.93
CA PRO A 251 21.81 -11.58 7.67
C PRO A 251 22.23 -12.07 9.07
N ALA A 252 23.46 -12.56 9.21
CA ALA A 252 23.99 -13.02 10.51
C ALA A 252 24.18 -11.86 11.49
N GLY A 253 24.69 -10.71 11.02
CA GLY A 253 24.79 -9.48 11.82
C GLY A 253 23.43 -9.00 12.28
N TYR A 254 22.45 -9.03 11.39
CA TYR A 254 21.06 -8.63 11.71
C TYR A 254 20.40 -9.61 12.69
N LEU A 255 20.63 -10.92 12.56
CA LEU A 255 20.14 -11.89 13.53
C LEU A 255 20.69 -11.63 14.95
N LYS A 256 22.00 -11.31 15.05
CA LYS A 256 22.60 -10.92 16.33
C LYS A 256 21.93 -9.67 16.88
N TYR A 257 21.79 -8.62 16.08
CA TYR A 257 21.12 -7.37 16.45
C TYR A 257 19.67 -7.62 16.93
N LEU A 258 18.93 -8.46 16.21
CA LEU A 258 17.55 -8.83 16.59
C LEU A 258 17.50 -9.54 17.97
N ARG A 259 18.44 -10.42 18.28
CA ARG A 259 18.47 -11.11 19.59
C ARG A 259 18.64 -10.14 20.76
N GLU A 260 19.35 -9.06 20.55
CA GLU A 260 19.65 -8.03 21.57
C GLU A 260 18.58 -6.92 21.59
N ASN A 261 17.83 -6.73 20.49
CA ASN A 261 16.90 -5.62 20.35
C ASN A 261 15.44 -6.08 20.18
N LYS A 262 14.71 -6.09 21.31
CA LYS A 262 13.29 -6.47 21.34
C LYS A 262 12.39 -5.54 20.54
N ASN A 263 12.69 -4.23 20.50
CA ASN A 263 11.92 -3.28 19.72
C ASN A 263 12.01 -3.59 18.21
N GLU A 264 13.23 -3.92 17.75
CA GLU A 264 13.40 -4.26 16.33
C GLU A 264 12.66 -5.55 15.94
N GLN A 265 12.59 -6.54 16.86
CA GLN A 265 11.74 -7.72 16.63
C GLN A 265 10.27 -7.34 16.45
N ASP A 266 9.78 -6.38 17.23
CA ASP A 266 8.40 -5.91 17.14
C ASP A 266 8.15 -5.15 15.83
N VAL A 267 9.09 -4.30 15.42
CA VAL A 267 9.01 -3.55 14.16
C VAL A 267 9.09 -4.51 12.96
N LEU A 268 10.04 -5.45 12.95
CA LEU A 268 10.14 -6.46 11.90
C LEU A 268 8.85 -7.29 11.80
N TYR A 269 8.30 -7.72 12.94
CA TYR A 269 7.03 -8.44 12.96
C TYR A 269 5.90 -7.65 12.30
N GLN A 270 5.75 -6.37 12.62
CA GLN A 270 4.74 -5.50 12.00
C GLN A 270 5.00 -5.31 10.50
N ASP A 271 6.25 -5.13 10.09
CA ASP A 271 6.62 -5.03 8.66
C ASP A 271 6.23 -6.31 7.88
N LEU A 272 6.36 -7.50 8.50
CA LEU A 272 6.00 -8.78 7.86
C LEU A 272 4.48 -8.97 7.72
N LEU A 273 3.65 -8.30 8.49
CA LEU A 273 2.19 -8.40 8.41
C LEU A 273 1.56 -7.65 7.25
N ILE A 274 2.30 -6.77 6.59
CA ILE A 274 1.91 -6.05 5.36
C ILE A 274 0.54 -5.35 5.47
N PRO A 275 0.38 -4.29 6.27
CA PRO A 275 -0.91 -3.64 6.49
C PRO A 275 -1.33 -2.71 5.34
N VAL A 276 -1.52 -3.25 4.12
CA VAL A 276 -1.87 -2.46 2.91
C VAL A 276 -3.37 -2.46 2.69
N THR A 277 -4.03 -1.35 2.95
CA THR A 277 -5.46 -1.20 2.68
C THR A 277 -5.84 0.25 2.36
N ASN A 278 -6.93 0.44 1.64
CA ASN A 278 -7.52 1.74 1.31
C ASN A 278 -9.05 1.62 1.34
N PHE A 279 -9.72 2.75 1.59
CA PHE A 279 -11.17 2.83 1.38
C PHE A 279 -11.54 2.53 -0.07
N PHE A 280 -12.55 1.69 -0.27
CA PHE A 280 -13.08 1.29 -1.58
C PHE A 280 -12.00 0.80 -2.56
N ARG A 281 -10.99 0.08 -2.05
CA ARG A 281 -9.97 -0.57 -2.88
C ARG A 281 -10.63 -1.41 -3.97
N ASP A 282 -10.34 -1.13 -5.26
CA ASP A 282 -11.03 -1.68 -6.43
C ASP A 282 -12.51 -1.25 -6.51
N PRO A 283 -12.82 0.00 -6.88
CA PRO A 283 -14.19 0.54 -6.82
C PRO A 283 -15.24 -0.31 -7.55
N LYS A 284 -14.88 -0.91 -8.70
CA LYS A 284 -15.77 -1.80 -9.47
C LYS A 284 -16.26 -3.01 -8.66
N THR A 285 -15.44 -3.50 -7.72
CA THR A 285 -15.83 -4.59 -6.82
C THR A 285 -16.98 -4.16 -5.92
N PHE A 286 -16.88 -2.97 -5.32
CA PHE A 286 -17.94 -2.45 -4.46
C PHE A 286 -19.22 -2.12 -5.23
N GLU A 287 -19.11 -1.64 -6.47
CA GLU A 287 -20.26 -1.47 -7.35
C GLU A 287 -20.97 -2.81 -7.63
N HIS A 288 -20.21 -3.86 -7.88
CA HIS A 288 -20.76 -5.21 -8.09
C HIS A 288 -21.43 -5.75 -6.82
N LEU A 289 -20.84 -5.54 -5.64
CA LEU A 289 -21.46 -5.90 -4.37
C LEU A 289 -22.84 -5.25 -4.21
N CYS A 290 -22.93 -3.95 -4.43
CA CYS A 290 -24.19 -3.21 -4.31
C CYS A 290 -25.24 -3.65 -5.35
N LYS A 291 -24.83 -3.90 -6.60
CA LYS A 291 -25.74 -4.23 -7.70
C LYS A 291 -26.20 -5.69 -7.71
N THR A 292 -25.35 -6.62 -7.25
CA THR A 292 -25.57 -8.05 -7.45
C THR A 292 -25.64 -8.83 -6.13
N VAL A 293 -24.64 -8.67 -5.25
CA VAL A 293 -24.50 -9.55 -4.09
C VAL A 293 -25.46 -9.14 -2.96
N PHE A 294 -25.52 -7.87 -2.60
CA PHE A 294 -26.37 -7.40 -1.50
C PHE A 294 -27.85 -7.63 -1.73
N PRO A 295 -28.42 -7.41 -2.95
CA PRO A 295 -29.81 -7.79 -3.24
C PRO A 295 -30.09 -9.28 -3.01
N GLN A 296 -29.15 -10.16 -3.36
CA GLN A 296 -29.31 -11.60 -3.16
C GLN A 296 -29.21 -11.99 -1.70
N LEU A 297 -28.27 -11.41 -0.93
CA LEU A 297 -28.15 -11.62 0.50
C LEU A 297 -29.43 -11.20 1.26
N ILE A 298 -30.03 -10.08 0.88
CA ILE A 298 -31.28 -9.63 1.50
C ILE A 298 -32.43 -10.58 1.17
N LYS A 299 -32.54 -11.05 -0.07
CA LYS A 299 -33.60 -11.98 -0.49
C LYS A 299 -33.51 -13.34 0.18
N SER A 300 -32.29 -13.82 0.47
CA SER A 300 -32.06 -15.14 1.07
C SER A 300 -32.32 -15.20 2.58
N LYS A 301 -32.58 -14.06 3.24
CA LYS A 301 -32.75 -13.98 4.71
C LYS A 301 -34.14 -13.54 5.11
N SER A 302 -34.63 -14.12 6.20
CA SER A 302 -35.84 -13.64 6.88
C SER A 302 -35.64 -12.22 7.40
N PHE A 303 -36.74 -11.45 7.49
CA PHE A 303 -36.69 -10.03 7.85
C PHE A 303 -36.01 -9.76 9.21
N ASN A 304 -36.17 -10.68 10.16
CA ASN A 304 -35.65 -10.57 11.52
C ASN A 304 -34.24 -11.17 11.71
N GLU A 305 -33.64 -11.76 10.68
CA GLU A 305 -32.31 -12.37 10.78
C GLU A 305 -31.24 -11.39 10.28
N PRO A 306 -30.20 -11.11 11.07
CA PRO A 306 -29.11 -10.25 10.62
C PRO A 306 -28.27 -10.92 9.51
N ILE A 307 -27.86 -10.14 8.55
CA ILE A 307 -26.82 -10.54 7.59
C ILE A 307 -25.47 -10.50 8.29
N ARG A 308 -24.80 -11.63 8.34
CA ARG A 308 -23.51 -11.77 9.04
C ARG A 308 -22.36 -11.81 8.03
N ILE A 309 -21.47 -10.85 8.16
CA ILE A 309 -20.34 -10.65 7.27
C ILE A 309 -19.04 -10.82 8.05
N TRP A 310 -18.04 -11.46 7.46
CA TRP A 310 -16.68 -11.50 8.00
C TRP A 310 -15.69 -10.88 7.01
N VAL A 311 -14.94 -9.89 7.48
CA VAL A 311 -13.80 -9.33 6.77
C VAL A 311 -12.53 -9.88 7.42
N ALA A 312 -11.94 -10.89 6.80
CA ALA A 312 -10.75 -11.58 7.28
C ALA A 312 -9.48 -10.91 6.75
N GLY A 313 -8.55 -10.53 7.63
CA GLY A 313 -7.39 -9.70 7.27
C GLY A 313 -7.78 -8.24 7.00
N CYS A 314 -8.59 -7.65 7.89
CA CYS A 314 -9.18 -6.32 7.69
C CYS A 314 -8.17 -5.17 7.83
N SER A 315 -6.93 -5.45 8.27
CA SER A 315 -5.90 -4.44 8.51
C SER A 315 -6.42 -3.29 9.38
N THR A 316 -6.25 -2.06 8.96
CA THR A 316 -6.69 -0.84 9.67
C THR A 316 -8.17 -0.50 9.49
N GLY A 317 -8.98 -1.40 8.90
CA GLY A 317 -10.45 -1.37 8.93
C GLY A 317 -11.12 -0.73 7.72
N GLU A 318 -10.40 -0.17 6.77
CA GLU A 318 -10.95 0.56 5.61
C GLU A 318 -11.89 -0.31 4.76
N GLU A 319 -11.57 -1.61 4.59
CA GLU A 319 -12.45 -2.52 3.84
C GLU A 319 -13.75 -2.81 4.59
N ALA A 320 -13.66 -3.08 5.90
CA ALA A 320 -14.84 -3.32 6.73
C ALA A 320 -15.79 -2.11 6.71
N TYR A 321 -15.26 -0.91 6.86
CA TYR A 321 -16.05 0.32 6.78
C TYR A 321 -16.56 0.61 5.37
N SER A 322 -15.80 0.28 4.33
CA SER A 322 -16.29 0.42 2.95
C SER A 322 -17.49 -0.48 2.68
N ILE A 323 -17.47 -1.72 3.17
CA ILE A 323 -18.60 -2.66 3.08
C ILE A 323 -19.79 -2.11 3.89
N ALA A 324 -19.55 -1.61 5.11
CA ALA A 324 -20.62 -1.01 5.96
C ALA A 324 -21.27 0.19 5.29
N ILE A 325 -20.49 1.10 4.70
CA ILE A 325 -20.97 2.27 3.96
C ILE A 325 -21.81 1.82 2.75
N CYS A 326 -21.29 0.88 1.94
CA CYS A 326 -22.06 0.35 0.81
C CYS A 326 -23.40 -0.27 1.23
N PHE A 327 -23.44 -1.01 2.33
CA PHE A 327 -24.69 -1.53 2.85
C PHE A 327 -25.66 -0.42 3.28
N LYS A 328 -25.17 0.64 3.95
CA LYS A 328 -26.01 1.78 4.31
C LYS A 328 -26.57 2.49 3.08
N GLU A 329 -25.72 2.79 2.10
CA GLU A 329 -26.14 3.38 0.82
C GLU A 329 -27.18 2.49 0.11
N PHE A 330 -26.98 1.18 0.12
CA PHE A 330 -27.89 0.22 -0.48
C PHE A 330 -29.24 0.18 0.25
N LEU A 331 -29.22 0.08 1.59
CA LEU A 331 -30.45 0.03 2.40
C LEU A 331 -31.26 1.32 2.31
N SER A 332 -30.61 2.49 2.24
CA SER A 332 -31.30 3.79 2.11
C SER A 332 -32.03 3.95 0.77
N ASN A 333 -31.60 3.21 -0.26
CA ASN A 333 -32.26 3.19 -1.58
C ASN A 333 -33.37 2.14 -1.71
N LEU A 334 -33.61 1.31 -0.67
CA LEU A 334 -34.72 0.36 -0.66
C LEU A 334 -36.03 1.07 -0.31
N THR A 335 -37.14 0.56 -0.87
CA THR A 335 -38.45 1.03 -0.48
C THR A 335 -38.74 0.76 1.02
N PRO A 336 -39.54 1.58 1.72
CA PRO A 336 -39.83 1.42 3.16
C PRO A 336 -40.30 0.02 3.57
N LEU A 337 -40.94 -0.72 2.68
CA LEU A 337 -41.42 -2.09 2.89
C LEU A 337 -40.29 -3.14 2.94
N LEU A 338 -39.11 -2.81 2.42
CA LEU A 338 -37.93 -3.69 2.41
C LEU A 338 -36.81 -3.14 3.33
N SER A 339 -37.00 -1.97 3.97
CA SER A 339 -36.02 -1.39 4.85
C SER A 339 -35.92 -2.19 6.15
N ARG A 340 -34.79 -2.81 6.39
CA ARG A 340 -34.48 -3.51 7.65
C ARG A 340 -34.05 -2.50 8.70
N GLY A 341 -34.43 -2.74 9.96
CA GLY A 341 -34.07 -1.87 11.10
C GLY A 341 -32.57 -1.87 11.44
N GLU A 342 -32.21 -1.08 12.45
CA GLU A 342 -30.87 -1.11 13.05
C GLU A 342 -30.53 -2.53 13.52
N GLY A 343 -29.31 -3.01 13.18
CA GLY A 343 -28.90 -4.39 13.47
C GLY A 343 -29.10 -5.40 12.33
N ALA A 344 -29.67 -4.97 11.19
CA ALA A 344 -29.86 -5.84 10.02
C ALA A 344 -28.55 -6.42 9.44
N VAL A 345 -27.40 -5.81 9.73
CA VAL A 345 -26.06 -6.23 9.25
C VAL A 345 -25.07 -6.20 10.40
N GLN A 346 -24.36 -7.31 10.58
CA GLN A 346 -23.25 -7.46 11.53
C GLN A 346 -21.97 -7.79 10.77
N ILE A 347 -20.97 -6.93 10.90
CA ILE A 347 -19.67 -7.10 10.24
C ILE A 347 -18.63 -7.46 11.29
N PHE A 348 -18.15 -8.69 11.26
CA PHE A 348 -16.98 -9.15 12.03
C PHE A 348 -15.74 -8.83 11.19
N ALA A 349 -14.84 -8.03 11.72
CA ALA A 349 -13.62 -7.65 11.04
C ALA A 349 -12.41 -8.08 11.88
N SER A 350 -11.52 -8.85 11.32
CA SER A 350 -10.44 -9.45 12.09
C SER A 350 -9.08 -9.33 11.41
N ASP A 351 -8.05 -9.13 12.23
CA ASP A 351 -6.65 -9.10 11.80
C ASP A 351 -5.75 -9.61 12.93
N ILE A 352 -4.55 -10.05 12.57
CA ILE A 352 -3.52 -10.49 13.53
C ILE A 352 -2.65 -9.33 14.04
N SER A 353 -2.76 -8.14 13.44
CA SER A 353 -2.07 -6.92 13.87
C SER A 353 -2.88 -6.19 14.92
N GLU A 354 -2.45 -6.28 16.16
CA GLU A 354 -3.09 -5.56 17.27
C GLU A 354 -3.13 -4.04 17.08
N PRO A 355 -2.03 -3.38 16.61
CA PRO A 355 -2.05 -1.95 16.28
C PRO A 355 -3.04 -1.60 15.15
N ALA A 356 -3.16 -2.45 14.12
CA ALA A 356 -4.12 -2.24 13.05
C ALA A 356 -5.57 -2.31 13.57
N ILE A 357 -5.88 -3.31 14.39
CA ILE A 357 -7.19 -3.45 15.03
C ILE A 357 -7.49 -2.27 15.98
N ALA A 358 -6.50 -1.77 16.70
CA ALA A 358 -6.68 -0.58 17.55
C ALA A 358 -7.05 0.66 16.70
N LYS A 359 -6.34 0.88 15.57
CA LYS A 359 -6.68 1.95 14.60
C LYS A 359 -8.09 1.74 14.03
N ALA A 360 -8.43 0.54 13.60
CA ALA A 360 -9.75 0.19 13.08
C ALA A 360 -10.87 0.48 14.08
N ARG A 361 -10.71 0.08 15.35
CA ARG A 361 -11.68 0.35 16.42
C ARG A 361 -11.88 1.85 16.69
N SER A 362 -10.81 2.63 16.62
CA SER A 362 -10.89 4.09 16.80
C SER A 362 -11.69 4.76 15.67
N GLY A 363 -11.66 4.17 14.49
CA GLY A 363 -12.26 4.72 13.26
C GLY A 363 -11.64 6.05 12.84
N MET A 364 -10.42 6.36 13.31
CA MET A 364 -9.71 7.62 13.04
C MET A 364 -8.78 7.46 11.84
N TYR A 365 -8.91 8.36 10.89
CA TYR A 365 -8.16 8.34 9.63
C TYR A 365 -7.61 9.72 9.31
N THR A 366 -6.41 9.76 8.74
CA THR A 366 -5.79 11.02 8.31
C THR A 366 -6.50 11.55 7.05
N LYS A 367 -6.22 12.82 6.72
CA LYS A 367 -6.69 13.41 5.46
C LYS A 367 -6.22 12.62 4.23
N ALA A 368 -5.03 12.02 4.30
CA ALA A 368 -4.48 11.18 3.24
C ALA A 368 -5.25 9.86 3.10
N ASP A 369 -5.57 9.18 4.20
CA ASP A 369 -6.32 7.92 4.18
C ASP A 369 -7.71 8.07 3.51
N VAL A 370 -8.35 9.23 3.65
CA VAL A 370 -9.70 9.51 3.11
C VAL A 370 -9.69 10.28 1.78
N ALA A 371 -8.52 10.56 1.21
CA ALA A 371 -8.39 11.40 0.02
C ALA A 371 -9.11 10.86 -1.23
N MET A 372 -9.27 9.55 -1.32
CA MET A 372 -9.95 8.87 -2.42
C MET A 372 -11.47 8.75 -2.23
N LEU A 373 -12.01 9.17 -1.09
CA LEU A 373 -13.45 9.16 -0.86
C LEU A 373 -14.13 10.31 -1.62
N SER A 374 -15.32 10.02 -2.17
CA SER A 374 -16.14 11.07 -2.75
C SER A 374 -16.52 12.11 -1.66
N PRO A 375 -16.66 13.40 -2.02
CA PRO A 375 -17.07 14.45 -1.08
C PRO A 375 -18.40 14.13 -0.39
N GLN A 376 -19.31 13.44 -1.09
CA GLN A 376 -20.58 13.02 -0.54
C GLN A 376 -20.41 11.99 0.57
N ARG A 377 -19.64 10.89 0.33
CA ARG A 377 -19.35 9.87 1.35
C ARG A 377 -18.62 10.43 2.54
N LEU A 378 -17.64 11.33 2.29
CA LEU A 378 -16.90 11.98 3.36
C LEU A 378 -17.79 12.84 4.25
N LYS A 379 -18.75 13.57 3.67
CA LYS A 379 -19.71 14.40 4.40
C LYS A 379 -20.73 13.55 5.17
N GLU A 380 -21.19 12.45 4.59
CA GLU A 380 -22.27 11.63 5.13
C GLU A 380 -21.80 10.65 6.21
N PHE A 381 -20.63 10.01 6.00
CA PHE A 381 -20.19 8.91 6.85
C PHE A 381 -18.98 9.23 7.75
N PHE A 382 -18.45 10.45 7.68
CA PHE A 382 -17.30 10.86 8.49
C PHE A 382 -17.56 12.19 9.20
N THR A 383 -17.02 12.30 10.40
CA THR A 383 -16.97 13.54 11.17
C THR A 383 -15.55 14.08 11.18
N LYS A 384 -15.36 15.35 10.81
CA LYS A 384 -14.04 15.98 10.86
C LYS A 384 -13.69 16.34 12.30
N ASN A 385 -12.51 15.90 12.76
CA ASN A 385 -11.95 16.16 14.08
C ASN A 385 -10.58 16.86 13.94
N ASN A 386 -10.04 17.39 15.05
CA ASN A 386 -8.75 18.12 15.04
C ASN A 386 -7.56 17.28 14.56
N GLY A 387 -7.64 15.95 14.55
CA GLY A 387 -6.58 15.04 14.08
C GLY A 387 -6.88 14.35 12.75
N GLY A 388 -7.99 14.66 12.06
CA GLY A 388 -8.38 13.99 10.82
C GLY A 388 -9.89 13.78 10.68
N TYR A 389 -10.28 12.60 10.26
CA TYR A 389 -11.66 12.21 10.01
C TYR A 389 -12.00 10.96 10.82
N GLN A 390 -13.12 10.96 11.49
CA GLN A 390 -13.63 9.79 12.20
C GLN A 390 -14.85 9.24 11.49
N VAL A 391 -14.87 7.93 11.25
CA VAL A 391 -16.08 7.23 10.79
C VAL A 391 -17.20 7.48 11.78
N ASN A 392 -18.40 7.87 11.34
CA ASN A 392 -19.47 8.19 12.28
C ASN A 392 -20.01 6.94 13.01
N LYS A 393 -20.68 7.17 14.15
CA LYS A 393 -21.10 6.11 15.08
C LYS A 393 -21.96 5.05 14.41
N GLN A 394 -22.89 5.45 13.57
CA GLN A 394 -23.83 4.52 12.90
C GLN A 394 -23.12 3.49 12.01
N VAL A 395 -21.99 3.85 11.38
CA VAL A 395 -21.19 2.92 10.58
C VAL A 395 -20.30 2.07 11.50
N ARG A 396 -19.71 2.67 12.53
CA ARG A 396 -18.88 1.93 13.48
C ARG A 396 -19.66 0.84 14.22
N ASP A 397 -20.90 1.12 14.63
CA ASP A 397 -21.75 0.17 15.38
C ASP A 397 -22.11 -1.08 14.55
N MET A 398 -22.00 -1.02 13.22
CA MET A 398 -22.13 -2.20 12.35
C MET A 398 -20.90 -3.14 12.38
N CYS A 399 -19.74 -2.67 12.84
CA CYS A 399 -18.47 -3.36 12.76
C CYS A 399 -17.93 -3.77 14.12
N VAL A 400 -17.61 -5.04 14.29
CA VAL A 400 -16.95 -5.60 15.47
C VAL A 400 -15.53 -5.99 15.08
N PHE A 401 -14.52 -5.26 15.58
CA PHE A 401 -13.12 -5.52 15.30
C PHE A 401 -12.48 -6.44 16.35
N ALA A 402 -11.83 -7.50 15.91
CA ALA A 402 -11.19 -8.49 16.78
C ALA A 402 -9.75 -8.81 16.34
N HIS A 403 -8.84 -8.91 17.31
CA HIS A 403 -7.57 -9.59 17.09
C HIS A 403 -7.87 -11.08 16.92
N HIS A 404 -7.57 -11.65 15.75
CA HIS A 404 -7.94 -13.02 15.42
C HIS A 404 -7.11 -13.53 14.24
N ASN A 405 -6.63 -14.75 14.37
CA ASN A 405 -5.88 -15.46 13.35
C ASN A 405 -6.76 -16.52 12.67
N PHE A 406 -7.31 -16.23 11.50
CA PHE A 406 -8.20 -17.13 10.76
C PHE A 406 -7.55 -18.49 10.37
N LEU A 407 -6.22 -18.62 10.48
CA LEU A 407 -5.51 -19.89 10.26
C LEU A 407 -5.41 -20.77 11.52
N LYS A 408 -5.57 -20.17 12.71
CA LYS A 408 -5.37 -20.88 14.00
C LYS A 408 -6.59 -20.85 14.89
N ASP A 409 -7.29 -19.73 14.93
CA ASP A 409 -8.41 -19.52 15.84
C ASP A 409 -9.71 -20.08 15.23
N PRO A 410 -10.69 -20.47 16.04
CA PRO A 410 -11.98 -20.92 15.55
C PRO A 410 -12.66 -19.84 14.70
N PRO A 411 -13.21 -20.17 13.52
CA PRO A 411 -13.86 -19.18 12.67
C PRO A 411 -15.16 -18.67 13.27
N PHE A 412 -15.57 -17.46 12.86
CA PHE A 412 -16.93 -17.00 13.09
C PHE A 412 -17.90 -17.90 12.29
N GLY A 413 -18.99 -18.31 12.89
CA GLY A 413 -19.93 -19.24 12.24
C GLY A 413 -21.18 -18.55 11.67
N LYS A 414 -21.92 -19.28 10.82
CA LYS A 414 -23.17 -18.86 10.21
C LYS A 414 -23.06 -17.55 9.45
N LEU A 415 -22.06 -17.47 8.58
CA LEU A 415 -21.76 -16.28 7.78
C LEU A 415 -22.47 -16.33 6.44
N ASP A 416 -22.99 -15.20 6.00
CA ASP A 416 -23.65 -15.05 4.71
C ASP A 416 -22.67 -14.52 3.65
N PHE A 417 -21.64 -13.81 4.12
CA PHE A 417 -20.61 -13.24 3.25
C PHE A 417 -19.25 -13.21 3.99
N ILE A 418 -18.21 -13.63 3.29
CA ILE A 418 -16.82 -13.48 3.75
C ILE A 418 -16.07 -12.66 2.71
N SER A 419 -15.33 -11.64 3.15
CA SER A 419 -14.33 -10.94 2.35
C SER A 419 -12.94 -11.27 2.89
N CYS A 420 -12.08 -11.83 2.02
CA CYS A 420 -10.66 -12.04 2.30
C CYS A 420 -9.88 -11.62 1.05
N ARG A 421 -9.51 -10.34 0.98
CA ARG A 421 -8.92 -9.75 -0.22
C ARG A 421 -7.48 -9.31 0.01
N ASN A 422 -6.63 -9.67 -0.94
CA ASN A 422 -5.21 -9.28 -0.94
C ASN A 422 -4.42 -9.77 0.30
N VAL A 423 -4.81 -10.92 0.85
CA VAL A 423 -4.15 -11.57 2.00
C VAL A 423 -3.54 -12.90 1.59
N LEU A 424 -4.29 -13.72 0.85
CA LEU A 424 -3.84 -15.05 0.41
C LEU A 424 -2.68 -14.99 -0.58
N ILE A 425 -2.49 -13.84 -1.26
CA ILE A 425 -1.36 -13.61 -2.17
C ILE A 425 0.01 -13.73 -1.51
N TYR A 426 0.08 -13.57 -0.19
CA TYR A 426 1.32 -13.69 0.59
C TYR A 426 1.58 -15.08 1.14
N MET A 427 0.65 -16.02 0.92
CA MET A 427 0.68 -17.36 1.49
C MET A 427 1.06 -18.40 0.44
N GLU A 428 1.77 -19.45 0.88
CA GLU A 428 2.00 -20.64 0.08
C GLU A 428 0.69 -21.44 -0.09
N PRO A 429 0.56 -22.28 -1.14
CA PRO A 429 -0.66 -23.02 -1.45
C PRO A 429 -1.25 -23.81 -0.28
N TYR A 430 -0.39 -24.36 0.58
CA TYR A 430 -0.81 -25.08 1.79
C TYR A 430 -1.65 -24.19 2.73
N LEU A 431 -1.20 -22.97 3.03
CA LEU A 431 -1.97 -22.05 3.88
C LEU A 431 -3.20 -21.51 3.17
N GLN A 432 -3.13 -21.27 1.85
CA GLN A 432 -4.29 -20.87 1.07
C GLN A 432 -5.39 -21.92 1.15
N LYS A 433 -5.06 -23.22 0.96
CA LYS A 433 -6.02 -24.31 1.10
C LYS A 433 -6.63 -24.32 2.50
N LYS A 434 -5.82 -24.21 3.55
CA LYS A 434 -6.30 -24.18 4.92
C LYS A 434 -7.28 -23.03 5.19
N ALA A 435 -6.96 -21.81 4.72
CA ALA A 435 -7.81 -20.65 4.86
C ALA A 435 -9.16 -20.84 4.14
N LEU A 436 -9.13 -21.31 2.87
CA LEU A 436 -10.33 -21.55 2.07
C LEU A 436 -11.22 -22.62 2.70
N THR A 437 -10.65 -23.70 3.24
CA THR A 437 -11.41 -24.72 3.99
C THR A 437 -12.08 -24.13 5.23
N THR A 438 -11.37 -23.25 5.98
CA THR A 438 -11.93 -22.54 7.14
C THR A 438 -13.10 -21.65 6.73
N PHE A 439 -12.96 -20.91 5.62
CA PHE A 439 -14.02 -20.03 5.12
C PHE A 439 -15.23 -20.81 4.63
N HIS A 440 -15.02 -21.92 3.91
CA HIS A 440 -16.10 -22.81 3.49
C HIS A 440 -16.93 -23.33 4.66
N TYR A 441 -16.26 -23.80 5.71
CA TYR A 441 -16.93 -24.27 6.94
C TYR A 441 -17.70 -23.15 7.65
N ALA A 442 -17.22 -21.92 7.60
CA ALA A 442 -17.82 -20.77 8.27
C ALA A 442 -19.05 -20.20 7.54
N LEU A 443 -19.14 -20.40 6.22
CA LEU A 443 -20.23 -19.92 5.39
C LEU A 443 -21.52 -20.74 5.57
N ASN A 444 -22.64 -20.05 5.51
CA ASN A 444 -23.94 -20.69 5.33
C ASN A 444 -24.04 -21.31 3.92
N PRO A 445 -24.92 -22.31 3.70
CA PRO A 445 -25.29 -22.74 2.35
C PRO A 445 -25.67 -21.53 1.50
N HIS A 446 -25.12 -21.44 0.28
CA HIS A 446 -25.30 -20.28 -0.62
C HIS A 446 -24.68 -18.96 -0.13
N GLY A 447 -23.77 -19.00 0.86
CA GLY A 447 -22.99 -17.84 1.27
C GLY A 447 -21.94 -17.46 0.21
N TRP A 448 -21.48 -16.22 0.27
CA TRP A 448 -20.56 -15.65 -0.71
C TRP A 448 -19.14 -15.50 -0.14
N LEU A 449 -18.14 -15.84 -0.95
CA LEU A 449 -16.74 -15.56 -0.67
C LEU A 449 -16.19 -14.55 -1.68
N LEU A 450 -15.72 -13.41 -1.20
CA LEU A 450 -15.05 -12.40 -2.01
C LEU A 450 -13.54 -12.47 -1.82
N LEU A 451 -12.82 -12.65 -2.91
CA LEU A 451 -11.35 -12.66 -2.97
C LEU A 451 -10.82 -11.46 -3.75
N GLY A 452 -9.53 -11.16 -3.62
CA GLY A 452 -8.85 -10.16 -4.42
C GLY A 452 -8.63 -10.62 -5.88
N LYS A 453 -8.35 -9.68 -6.79
CA LYS A 453 -8.22 -9.94 -8.23
C LYS A 453 -7.18 -11.01 -8.60
N SER A 454 -6.13 -11.15 -7.79
CA SER A 454 -5.03 -12.09 -8.02
C SER A 454 -5.14 -13.36 -7.18
N GLU A 455 -6.27 -13.55 -6.50
CA GLU A 455 -6.54 -14.70 -5.63
C GLU A 455 -7.57 -15.60 -6.29
N THR A 456 -7.43 -16.91 -6.11
CA THR A 456 -8.30 -17.90 -6.77
C THR A 456 -8.55 -19.09 -5.85
N VAL A 457 -9.67 -19.75 -6.03
CA VAL A 457 -10.03 -21.02 -5.38
C VAL A 457 -9.59 -22.25 -6.18
N SER A 458 -8.97 -22.07 -7.35
CA SER A 458 -8.67 -23.17 -8.30
C SER A 458 -7.78 -24.28 -7.75
N HIS A 459 -7.12 -24.07 -6.62
CA HIS A 459 -6.28 -25.08 -5.95
C HIS A 459 -7.05 -25.96 -4.96
N VAL A 460 -8.37 -25.77 -4.81
CA VAL A 460 -9.22 -26.52 -3.87
C VAL A 460 -10.39 -27.10 -4.65
N SER A 461 -10.20 -28.30 -5.18
CA SER A 461 -11.21 -29.00 -5.99
C SER A 461 -12.44 -29.48 -5.21
N GLU A 462 -12.43 -29.33 -3.89
CA GLU A 462 -13.48 -29.80 -2.98
C GLU A 462 -14.43 -28.67 -2.50
N LEU A 463 -14.25 -27.42 -3.02
CA LEU A 463 -15.09 -26.27 -2.66
C LEU A 463 -16.09 -25.92 -3.73
#